data_86789d2e90994879557348b33abf0364
#
_entry.id   86789d2e90994879557348b33abf0364
#
_cell.length_a   1.000
_cell.length_b   1.000
_cell.length_c   1.000
_cell.angle_alpha   90.00
_cell.angle_beta   90.00
_cell.angle_gamma   90.00
#
_symmetry.space_group_name_H-M   'P 1'
#
loop_
_entity.id
_entity.type
_entity.pdbx_description
1 polymer ?
#
loop_
_entity_poly.entity_id
_entity_poly.type
_entity_poly.pdbx_seq_one_letter_code
_entity_poly.pdbx_strand_id
1 'polypeptide(L)'
;MDGECNGLHCEADAKISVSPEPNSEFALNLGINPKIHTPEEILQLPETIAGRRGKRIVVCIDEFQQIGEMPDSVSIQKRLHSVWQHQKMVSYCIFGSKKHTMKNVFQKRNMPLYQFGDFKFLGKIPTETWVPYIVSHFADRNRAISEEHAAGICAAVDNHSSYVQQLSWLIFSLIDEGEIVEERHLATGVDSLLNSQEQLFMQQTESLTAYQMNFIRCVIDGNHDNFGETAVRETYNLGSASNISRLKTALVEKDLLEKIGRRLYITDPVFAMWFKRKA
;
A
#
# COMPACT_ATOMS: atom_id res chain seq x y z
N MET A 1 0.00 -23.71 -58.85
CA MET A 1 -1.04 -24.24 -57.96
C MET A 1 -0.45 -24.18 -56.58
N ASP A 2 -0.35 -23.05 -56.04
CA ASP A 2 -1.23 -22.22 -55.20
C ASP A 2 -1.66 -22.95 -53.94
N GLY A 3 -1.04 -22.61 -52.83
CA GLY A 3 -1.34 -23.03 -51.50
C GLY A 3 -0.82 -22.00 -50.53
N GLU A 4 -1.62 -20.94 -50.33
CA GLU A 4 -1.38 -19.85 -49.40
C GLU A 4 -1.33 -20.36 -47.95
N CYS A 5 -0.19 -20.16 -47.30
CA CYS A 5 -0.09 -20.17 -45.85
C CYS A 5 -0.33 -18.76 -45.32
N ASN A 6 -1.54 -18.49 -44.88
CA ASN A 6 -1.87 -17.30 -44.13
C ASN A 6 -1.34 -17.44 -42.69
N GLY A 7 -0.16 -16.90 -42.45
CA GLY A 7 0.42 -16.74 -41.12
C GLY A 7 -0.14 -15.48 -40.44
N LEU A 8 -1.07 -15.65 -39.54
CA LEU A 8 -1.43 -14.62 -38.55
C LEU A 8 -0.39 -14.64 -37.43
N HIS A 9 0.68 -13.88 -37.61
CA HIS A 9 1.49 -13.41 -36.51
C HIS A 9 0.68 -12.33 -35.75
N CYS A 10 0.10 -12.72 -34.65
CA CYS A 10 -0.41 -11.79 -33.65
C CYS A 10 0.58 -11.80 -32.47
N GLU A 11 1.65 -11.02 -32.59
CA GLU A 11 2.47 -10.62 -31.44
C GLU A 11 1.68 -9.58 -30.67
N ALA A 12 1.00 -10.06 -29.61
CA ALA A 12 0.38 -9.17 -28.64
C ALA A 12 1.41 -8.88 -27.54
N ASP A 13 2.20 -7.84 -27.73
CA ASP A 13 2.92 -7.19 -26.64
C ASP A 13 1.89 -6.48 -25.72
N ALA A 14 1.42 -7.20 -24.72
CA ALA A 14 0.52 -6.66 -23.71
C ALA A 14 1.33 -5.80 -22.72
N LYS A 15 1.54 -4.53 -23.02
CA LYS A 15 1.92 -3.52 -22.03
C LYS A 15 0.67 -3.04 -21.32
N ILE A 16 0.50 -3.45 -20.08
CA ILE A 16 -0.53 -2.92 -19.17
C ILE A 16 0.03 -1.63 -18.57
N SER A 17 -0.38 -0.47 -19.08
CA SER A 17 -0.16 0.81 -18.43
C SER A 17 -1.48 1.31 -17.84
N VAL A 18 -1.53 1.44 -16.51
CA VAL A 18 -2.64 2.06 -15.79
C VAL A 18 -2.31 3.53 -15.64
N SER A 19 -3.04 4.42 -16.34
CA SER A 19 -2.96 5.87 -16.12
C SER A 19 -4.01 6.28 -15.10
N PRO A 20 -3.66 6.99 -14.01
CA PRO A 20 -4.59 7.50 -13.04
C PRO A 20 -5.11 8.88 -13.47
N GLU A 21 -6.04 8.94 -14.40
CA GLU A 21 -6.83 10.16 -14.63
C GLU A 21 -8.25 10.00 -14.08
N PRO A 22 -8.80 11.00 -13.36
CA PRO A 22 -10.03 10.87 -12.59
C PRO A 22 -11.33 10.70 -13.39
N ASN A 23 -11.28 10.66 -14.71
CA ASN A 23 -12.46 10.55 -15.60
C ASN A 23 -12.25 9.61 -16.80
N SER A 24 -11.25 8.76 -16.80
CA SER A 24 -11.12 7.74 -17.84
C SER A 24 -11.85 6.46 -17.40
N GLU A 25 -12.86 6.04 -18.18
CA GLU A 25 -13.35 4.67 -18.16
C GLU A 25 -12.15 3.71 -18.18
N PHE A 26 -12.20 2.69 -17.33
CA PHE A 26 -11.18 1.68 -17.20
C PHE A 26 -10.96 0.99 -18.55
N ALA A 27 -10.11 1.53 -19.39
CA ALA A 27 -9.64 0.91 -20.61
C ALA A 27 -8.37 0.14 -20.27
N LEU A 28 -8.48 -1.17 -20.02
CA LEU A 28 -7.39 -2.10 -20.20
C LEU A 28 -6.92 -2.00 -21.64
N ASN A 29 -5.81 -1.30 -21.88
CA ASN A 29 -5.29 -1.08 -23.23
C ASN A 29 -4.56 -2.35 -23.71
N LEU A 30 -5.33 -3.41 -23.95
CA LEU A 30 -4.86 -4.67 -24.54
C LEU A 30 -4.83 -4.62 -26.07
N GLY A 31 -4.86 -3.40 -26.68
CA GLY A 31 -5.07 -3.28 -28.12
C GLY A 31 -6.46 -3.75 -28.59
N ILE A 32 -7.36 -4.02 -27.65
CA ILE A 32 -8.73 -4.44 -27.90
C ILE A 32 -9.59 -3.20 -27.99
N ASN A 33 -10.26 -3.00 -29.10
CA ASN A 33 -11.17 -1.87 -29.28
C ASN A 33 -12.40 -2.06 -28.36
N PRO A 34 -12.59 -1.27 -27.29
CA PRO A 34 -13.68 -1.45 -26.32
C PRO A 34 -15.08 -1.25 -26.93
N LYS A 35 -15.16 -0.73 -28.15
CA LYS A 35 -16.42 -0.59 -28.90
C LYS A 35 -16.89 -1.91 -29.56
N ILE A 36 -16.04 -2.96 -29.55
CA ILE A 36 -16.32 -4.22 -30.26
C ILE A 36 -16.58 -5.38 -29.27
N HIS A 37 -16.15 -5.25 -28.00
CA HIS A 37 -16.25 -6.32 -27.02
C HIS A 37 -17.03 -5.86 -25.78
N THR A 38 -17.86 -6.76 -25.26
CA THR A 38 -18.50 -6.55 -23.97
C THR A 38 -17.50 -6.67 -22.84
N PRO A 39 -17.72 -6.02 -21.67
CA PRO A 39 -16.85 -6.19 -20.50
C PRO A 39 -16.67 -7.66 -20.07
N GLU A 40 -17.69 -8.48 -20.23
CA GLU A 40 -17.68 -9.91 -19.92
C GLU A 40 -16.74 -10.68 -20.87
N GLU A 41 -16.74 -10.34 -22.16
CA GLU A 41 -15.80 -10.93 -23.13
C GLU A 41 -14.35 -10.58 -22.80
N ILE A 42 -14.08 -9.34 -22.39
CA ILE A 42 -12.75 -8.90 -21.95
C ILE A 42 -12.31 -9.67 -20.69
N LEU A 43 -13.19 -9.80 -19.70
CA LEU A 43 -12.89 -10.54 -18.48
C LEU A 43 -12.71 -12.04 -18.72
N GLN A 44 -13.32 -12.60 -19.78
CA GLN A 44 -13.18 -14.02 -20.18
C GLN A 44 -11.89 -14.28 -20.99
N LEU A 45 -11.22 -13.24 -21.47
CA LEU A 45 -10.05 -13.38 -22.34
C LEU A 45 -8.91 -14.20 -21.73
N PRO A 46 -8.52 -14.06 -20.45
CA PRO A 46 -7.48 -14.89 -19.84
C PRO A 46 -7.79 -16.38 -19.89
N GLU A 47 -9.03 -16.79 -19.63
CA GLU A 47 -9.46 -18.19 -19.71
C GLU A 47 -9.41 -18.71 -21.16
N THR A 48 -9.83 -17.91 -22.11
CA THR A 48 -9.77 -18.23 -23.54
C THR A 48 -8.32 -18.45 -24.00
N ILE A 49 -7.40 -17.58 -23.59
CA ILE A 49 -5.97 -17.70 -23.91
C ILE A 49 -5.37 -18.94 -23.24
N ALA A 50 -5.69 -19.17 -21.96
CA ALA A 50 -5.24 -20.32 -21.20
C ALA A 50 -5.67 -21.63 -21.88
N GLY A 51 -6.94 -21.72 -22.27
CA GLY A 51 -7.50 -22.89 -22.98
C GLY A 51 -6.84 -23.13 -24.33
N ARG A 52 -6.65 -22.08 -25.15
CA ARG A 52 -5.96 -22.18 -26.45
C ARG A 52 -4.51 -22.63 -26.34
N ARG A 53 -3.81 -22.20 -25.29
CA ARG A 53 -2.39 -22.52 -25.07
C ARG A 53 -2.19 -23.80 -24.25
N GLY A 54 -3.23 -24.37 -23.67
CA GLY A 54 -3.15 -25.50 -22.76
C GLY A 54 -2.34 -25.25 -21.50
N LYS A 55 -2.24 -23.98 -21.06
CA LYS A 55 -1.44 -23.54 -19.91
C LYS A 55 -2.27 -22.74 -18.94
N ARG A 56 -2.03 -22.94 -17.64
CA ARG A 56 -2.61 -22.10 -16.60
C ARG A 56 -2.02 -20.70 -16.65
N ILE A 57 -2.86 -19.69 -16.37
CA ILE A 57 -2.48 -18.28 -16.31
C ILE A 57 -2.70 -17.77 -14.89
N VAL A 58 -1.77 -16.97 -14.38
CA VAL A 58 -1.96 -16.18 -13.16
C VAL A 58 -2.11 -14.72 -13.58
N VAL A 59 -3.22 -14.10 -13.19
CA VAL A 59 -3.48 -12.68 -13.38
C VAL A 59 -3.19 -11.98 -12.07
N CYS A 60 -2.22 -11.07 -12.07
CA CYS A 60 -1.86 -10.25 -10.92
C CYS A 60 -2.51 -8.87 -11.05
N ILE A 61 -3.26 -8.44 -10.03
CA ILE A 61 -3.92 -7.13 -10.02
C ILE A 61 -3.47 -6.37 -8.79
N ASP A 62 -2.75 -5.27 -9.03
CA ASP A 62 -2.29 -4.36 -7.98
C ASP A 62 -3.34 -3.28 -7.68
N GLU A 63 -3.26 -2.71 -6.46
CA GLU A 63 -4.15 -1.64 -5.97
C GLU A 63 -5.65 -1.93 -6.15
N PHE A 64 -6.04 -3.20 -6.01
CA PHE A 64 -7.41 -3.65 -6.26
C PHE A 64 -8.45 -2.99 -5.37
N GLN A 65 -8.06 -2.44 -4.21
CA GLN A 65 -8.97 -1.69 -3.35
C GLN A 65 -9.60 -0.48 -4.05
N GLN A 66 -9.00 0.04 -5.13
CA GLN A 66 -9.57 1.13 -5.92
C GLN A 66 -10.98 0.80 -6.44
N ILE A 67 -11.26 -0.47 -6.69
CA ILE A 67 -12.62 -0.91 -7.06
C ILE A 67 -13.63 -0.55 -5.97
N GLY A 68 -13.25 -0.61 -4.70
CA GLY A 68 -14.12 -0.25 -3.57
C GLY A 68 -14.46 1.23 -3.50
N GLU A 69 -13.66 2.09 -4.13
CA GLU A 69 -13.83 3.55 -4.15
C GLU A 69 -14.62 4.05 -5.39
N MET A 70 -14.88 3.17 -6.37
CA MET A 70 -15.61 3.52 -7.59
C MET A 70 -17.12 3.72 -7.32
N PRO A 71 -17.78 4.67 -8.01
CA PRO A 71 -19.23 4.89 -7.85
C PRO A 71 -20.06 3.62 -8.08
N ASP A 72 -19.69 2.80 -9.06
CA ASP A 72 -20.39 1.57 -9.44
C ASP A 72 -19.74 0.30 -8.86
N SER A 73 -18.99 0.44 -7.76
CA SER A 73 -18.22 -0.62 -7.11
C SER A 73 -18.96 -1.96 -7.03
N VAL A 74 -20.19 -1.96 -6.54
CA VAL A 74 -20.99 -3.18 -6.36
C VAL A 74 -21.32 -3.84 -7.70
N SER A 75 -21.63 -3.07 -8.72
CA SER A 75 -21.93 -3.58 -10.07
C SER A 75 -20.69 -4.21 -10.70
N ILE A 76 -19.55 -3.54 -10.60
CA ILE A 76 -18.25 -4.05 -11.08
C ILE A 76 -17.89 -5.36 -10.37
N GLN A 77 -18.01 -5.42 -9.04
CA GLN A 77 -17.71 -6.62 -8.27
C GLN A 77 -18.65 -7.78 -8.63
N LYS A 78 -19.94 -7.55 -8.87
CA LYS A 78 -20.88 -8.57 -9.35
C LYS A 78 -20.45 -9.13 -10.70
N ARG A 79 -20.00 -8.28 -11.60
CA ARG A 79 -19.55 -8.67 -12.93
C ARG A 79 -18.25 -9.49 -12.85
N LEU A 80 -17.30 -9.07 -12.05
CA LEU A 80 -16.08 -9.83 -11.79
C LEU A 80 -16.39 -11.21 -11.22
N HIS A 81 -17.23 -11.26 -10.19
CA HIS A 81 -17.65 -12.51 -9.57
C HIS A 81 -18.31 -13.46 -10.56
N SER A 82 -19.27 -12.95 -11.37
CA SER A 82 -20.00 -13.77 -12.34
C SER A 82 -19.12 -14.42 -13.41
N VAL A 83 -18.00 -13.77 -13.77
CA VAL A 83 -17.06 -14.31 -14.77
C VAL A 83 -16.01 -15.19 -14.09
N TRP A 84 -15.37 -14.71 -13.06
CA TRP A 84 -14.21 -15.36 -12.43
C TRP A 84 -14.56 -16.72 -11.82
N GLN A 85 -15.74 -16.87 -11.21
CA GLN A 85 -16.18 -18.13 -10.60
C GLN A 85 -16.24 -19.32 -11.58
N HIS A 86 -16.31 -19.06 -12.88
CA HIS A 86 -16.43 -20.10 -13.92
C HIS A 86 -15.07 -20.43 -14.58
N GLN A 87 -14.04 -19.66 -14.32
CA GLN A 87 -12.72 -19.86 -14.89
C GLN A 87 -11.99 -21.01 -14.15
N LYS A 88 -11.39 -21.91 -14.90
CA LYS A 88 -10.74 -23.13 -14.40
C LYS A 88 -9.23 -23.14 -14.59
N MET A 89 -8.76 -22.39 -15.58
CA MET A 89 -7.34 -22.33 -15.95
C MET A 89 -6.69 -20.99 -15.55
N VAL A 90 -7.44 -20.07 -14.95
CA VAL A 90 -6.94 -18.80 -14.48
C VAL A 90 -6.98 -18.74 -12.96
N SER A 91 -5.90 -18.26 -12.36
CA SER A 91 -5.83 -17.91 -10.94
C SER A 91 -5.59 -16.41 -10.82
N TYR A 92 -6.24 -15.77 -9.85
CA TYR A 92 -6.07 -14.34 -9.59
C TYR A 92 -5.24 -14.13 -8.34
N CYS A 93 -4.17 -13.34 -8.45
CA CYS A 93 -3.39 -12.83 -7.34
C CYS A 93 -3.71 -11.33 -7.20
N ILE A 94 -4.48 -11.00 -6.18
CA ILE A 94 -5.01 -9.66 -5.96
C ILE A 94 -4.35 -9.07 -4.74
N PHE A 95 -3.78 -7.89 -4.87
CA PHE A 95 -3.13 -7.21 -3.75
C PHE A 95 -3.44 -5.71 -3.73
N GLY A 96 -3.21 -5.10 -2.58
CA GLY A 96 -3.46 -3.69 -2.36
C GLY A 96 -2.98 -3.24 -0.98
N SER A 97 -2.67 -1.97 -0.87
CA SER A 97 -2.07 -1.35 0.32
C SER A 97 -3.11 -0.97 1.39
N LYS A 98 -4.32 -0.57 1.00
CA LYS A 98 -5.37 -0.10 1.92
C LYS A 98 -6.13 -1.27 2.55
N LYS A 99 -5.64 -1.76 3.68
CA LYS A 99 -6.19 -2.92 4.41
C LYS A 99 -7.69 -2.79 4.71
N HIS A 100 -8.16 -1.59 5.11
CA HIS A 100 -9.57 -1.37 5.45
C HIS A 100 -10.47 -1.53 4.22
N THR A 101 -10.10 -0.94 3.09
CA THR A 101 -10.88 -1.02 1.84
C THR A 101 -10.87 -2.44 1.28
N MET A 102 -9.73 -3.15 1.31
CA MET A 102 -9.65 -4.55 0.93
C MET A 102 -10.56 -5.44 1.78
N LYS A 103 -10.60 -5.23 3.12
CA LYS A 103 -11.55 -5.92 4.00
C LYS A 103 -13.00 -5.63 3.63
N ASN A 104 -13.34 -4.40 3.29
CA ASN A 104 -14.69 -4.04 2.86
C ASN A 104 -15.11 -4.78 1.60
N VAL A 105 -14.20 -4.97 0.63
CA VAL A 105 -14.49 -5.68 -0.63
C VAL A 105 -14.65 -7.19 -0.40
N PHE A 106 -13.76 -7.85 0.38
CA PHE A 106 -13.69 -9.30 0.46
C PHE A 106 -14.26 -9.91 1.75
N GLN A 107 -14.41 -9.15 2.81
CA GLN A 107 -14.83 -9.69 4.13
C GLN A 107 -16.20 -9.16 4.60
N LYS A 108 -16.80 -8.21 3.91
CA LYS A 108 -18.12 -7.68 4.26
C LYS A 108 -19.21 -8.52 3.59
N ARG A 109 -20.10 -9.13 4.41
CA ARG A 109 -21.10 -10.14 3.98
C ARG A 109 -22.03 -9.71 2.84
N ASN A 110 -22.29 -8.42 2.70
CA ASN A 110 -23.18 -7.89 1.66
C ASN A 110 -22.46 -7.51 0.37
N MET A 111 -21.16 -7.79 0.25
CA MET A 111 -20.38 -7.49 -0.94
C MET A 111 -20.28 -8.70 -1.87
N PRO A 112 -20.29 -8.48 -3.20
CA PRO A 112 -20.29 -9.58 -4.17
C PRO A 112 -19.09 -10.50 -4.11
N LEU A 113 -17.91 -9.97 -3.75
CA LEU A 113 -16.67 -10.75 -3.61
C LEU A 113 -16.44 -11.28 -2.19
N TYR A 114 -17.50 -11.31 -1.35
CA TYR A 114 -17.40 -11.86 0.00
C TYR A 114 -16.90 -13.31 -0.03
N GLN A 115 -15.79 -13.58 0.68
CA GLN A 115 -15.14 -14.91 0.74
C GLN A 115 -14.81 -15.52 -0.63
N PHE A 116 -14.55 -14.70 -1.64
CA PHE A 116 -14.24 -15.16 -2.99
C PHE A 116 -12.82 -15.74 -3.14
N GLY A 117 -12.01 -15.79 -2.12
CA GLY A 117 -10.66 -16.36 -2.15
C GLY A 117 -10.00 -16.31 -0.79
N ASP A 118 -8.78 -16.83 -0.73
CA ASP A 118 -7.97 -16.81 0.48
C ASP A 118 -7.39 -15.42 0.70
N PHE A 119 -7.56 -14.90 1.90
CA PHE A 119 -7.08 -13.58 2.28
C PHE A 119 -5.84 -13.69 3.17
N LYS A 120 -4.72 -13.14 2.71
CA LYS A 120 -3.47 -13.07 3.47
C LYS A 120 -3.12 -11.63 3.80
N PHE A 121 -2.82 -11.38 5.08
CA PHE A 121 -2.20 -10.14 5.51
C PHE A 121 -0.68 -10.33 5.53
N LEU A 122 0.02 -9.52 4.76
CA LEU A 122 1.48 -9.44 4.87
C LEU A 122 1.81 -8.47 6.01
N GLY A 123 2.55 -8.95 6.97
CA GLY A 123 3.13 -8.12 8.04
C GLY A 123 4.36 -7.36 7.56
N LYS A 124 4.93 -6.56 8.47
CA LYS A 124 6.23 -5.95 8.24
C LYS A 124 7.30 -7.03 8.14
N ILE A 125 8.32 -6.81 7.32
CA ILE A 125 9.49 -7.67 7.25
C ILE A 125 10.27 -7.50 8.55
N PRO A 126 10.60 -8.59 9.28
CA PRO A 126 11.31 -8.51 10.55
C PRO A 126 12.74 -7.94 10.39
N THR A 127 13.24 -7.31 11.46
CA THR A 127 14.60 -6.74 11.49
C THR A 127 15.67 -7.78 11.17
N GLU A 128 15.53 -9.00 11.67
CA GLU A 128 16.45 -10.11 11.44
C GLU A 128 16.54 -10.52 9.95
N THR A 129 15.52 -10.22 9.17
CA THR A 129 15.53 -10.42 7.71
C THR A 129 16.13 -9.23 6.99
N TRP A 130 15.84 -8.00 7.47
CA TRP A 130 16.36 -6.78 6.87
C TRP A 130 17.88 -6.62 7.06
N VAL A 131 18.40 -6.89 8.25
CA VAL A 131 19.81 -6.64 8.60
C VAL A 131 20.78 -7.31 7.61
N PRO A 132 20.72 -8.64 7.37
CA PRO A 132 21.64 -9.28 6.42
C PRO A 132 21.44 -8.77 4.98
N TYR A 133 20.22 -8.42 4.60
CA TYR A 133 19.93 -7.85 3.30
C TYR A 133 20.60 -6.48 3.13
N ILE A 134 20.46 -5.57 4.10
CA ILE A 134 21.08 -4.24 4.07
C ILE A 134 22.62 -4.37 4.04
N VAL A 135 23.18 -5.17 4.94
CA VAL A 135 24.64 -5.37 5.03
C VAL A 135 25.20 -5.89 3.71
N SER A 136 24.56 -6.90 3.09
CA SER A 136 25.03 -7.43 1.80
C SER A 136 25.00 -6.40 0.69
N HIS A 137 23.93 -5.57 0.61
CA HIS A 137 23.79 -4.56 -0.45
C HIS A 137 24.80 -3.41 -0.33
N PHE A 138 25.21 -3.06 0.91
CA PHE A 138 26.29 -2.12 1.12
C PHE A 138 27.64 -2.73 0.67
N ALA A 139 27.89 -3.99 1.05
CA ALA A 139 29.11 -4.70 0.69
C ALA A 139 29.25 -4.91 -0.84
N ASP A 140 28.17 -5.18 -1.55
CA ASP A 140 28.14 -5.33 -3.02
C ASP A 140 28.70 -4.10 -3.77
N ARG A 141 28.72 -2.94 -3.10
CA ARG A 141 29.22 -1.66 -3.63
C ARG A 141 30.44 -1.14 -2.88
N ASN A 142 31.22 -2.04 -2.27
CA ASN A 142 32.43 -1.71 -1.52
C ASN A 142 32.21 -0.63 -0.45
N ARG A 143 31.05 -0.68 0.25
CA ARG A 143 30.73 0.13 1.42
C ARG A 143 30.40 -0.78 2.58
N ALA A 144 30.58 -0.31 3.81
CA ALA A 144 30.34 -1.14 4.97
C ALA A 144 29.28 -0.50 5.91
N ILE A 145 28.43 -1.35 6.47
CA ILE A 145 27.50 -0.98 7.54
C ILE A 145 27.51 -2.10 8.59
N SER A 146 27.56 -1.74 9.88
CA SER A 146 27.45 -2.73 10.94
C SER A 146 26.01 -3.27 11.05
N GLU A 147 25.84 -4.47 11.59
CA GLU A 147 24.52 -5.04 11.87
C GLU A 147 23.72 -4.14 12.83
N GLU A 148 24.38 -3.50 13.79
CA GLU A 148 23.79 -2.56 14.72
C GLU A 148 23.20 -1.33 13.99
N HIS A 149 23.96 -0.71 13.09
CA HIS A 149 23.48 0.41 12.29
C HIS A 149 22.37 -0.01 11.31
N ALA A 150 22.48 -1.18 10.70
CA ALA A 150 21.41 -1.73 9.85
C ALA A 150 20.10 -1.98 10.65
N ALA A 151 20.22 -2.51 11.87
CA ALA A 151 19.08 -2.65 12.79
C ALA A 151 18.54 -1.27 13.23
N GLY A 152 19.41 -0.29 13.42
CA GLY A 152 19.04 1.11 13.69
C GLY A 152 18.19 1.73 12.59
N ILE A 153 18.52 1.47 11.32
CA ILE A 153 17.69 1.88 10.17
C ILE A 153 16.28 1.30 10.30
N CYS A 154 16.19 -0.01 10.55
CA CYS A 154 14.89 -0.69 10.69
C CYS A 154 14.06 -0.14 11.84
N ALA A 155 14.69 0.06 13.00
CA ALA A 155 14.04 0.59 14.20
C ALA A 155 13.55 2.03 14.01
N ALA A 156 14.34 2.90 13.36
CA ALA A 156 13.99 4.29 13.12
C ALA A 156 12.67 4.44 12.35
N VAL A 157 12.39 3.54 11.42
CA VAL A 157 11.17 3.58 10.59
C VAL A 157 10.20 2.43 10.87
N ASP A 158 10.30 1.81 12.06
CA ASP A 158 9.40 0.74 12.53
C ASP A 158 9.22 -0.37 11.48
N ASN A 159 10.29 -0.81 10.85
CA ASN A 159 10.30 -1.84 9.79
C ASN A 159 9.35 -1.55 8.60
N HIS A 160 8.99 -0.29 8.35
CA HIS A 160 8.18 0.07 7.19
C HIS A 160 9.02 -0.12 5.91
N SER A 161 8.68 -1.12 5.09
CA SER A 161 9.54 -1.61 4.00
C SER A 161 9.99 -0.53 3.02
N SER A 162 9.10 0.39 2.63
CA SER A 162 9.47 1.51 1.75
C SER A 162 10.48 2.43 2.42
N TYR A 163 10.27 2.77 3.70
CA TYR A 163 11.17 3.66 4.42
C TYR A 163 12.49 2.99 4.83
N VAL A 164 12.50 1.69 5.11
CA VAL A 164 13.78 0.96 5.30
C VAL A 164 14.64 1.08 4.05
N GLN A 165 14.07 0.89 2.87
CA GLN A 165 14.79 1.03 1.60
C GLN A 165 15.23 2.47 1.35
N GLN A 166 14.34 3.45 1.53
CA GLN A 166 14.65 4.88 1.32
C GLN A 166 15.76 5.36 2.27
N LEU A 167 15.65 5.04 3.57
CA LEU A 167 16.62 5.44 4.57
C LEU A 167 17.97 4.75 4.32
N SER A 168 17.96 3.46 3.98
CA SER A 168 19.19 2.73 3.60
C SER A 168 19.88 3.39 2.39
N TRP A 169 19.11 3.78 1.37
CA TRP A 169 19.63 4.45 0.18
C TRP A 169 20.20 5.85 0.51
N LEU A 170 19.50 6.62 1.34
CA LEU A 170 19.97 7.95 1.78
C LEU A 170 21.30 7.82 2.53
N ILE A 171 21.41 6.89 3.49
CA ILE A 171 22.64 6.65 4.25
C ILE A 171 23.76 6.12 3.35
N PHE A 172 23.44 5.21 2.44
CA PHE A 172 24.38 4.70 1.44
C PHE A 172 25.00 5.83 0.60
N SER A 173 24.21 6.84 0.29
CA SER A 173 24.64 7.99 -0.53
C SER A 173 25.49 9.01 0.23
N LEU A 174 25.57 8.90 1.58
CA LEU A 174 26.39 9.79 2.43
C LEU A 174 27.82 9.34 2.60
N ILE A 175 28.17 8.12 2.16
CA ILE A 175 29.50 7.55 2.32
C ILE A 175 30.09 7.20 0.96
N ASP A 176 31.40 7.25 0.83
CA ASP A 176 32.13 6.86 -0.38
C ASP A 176 32.51 5.37 -0.36
N GLU A 177 33.04 4.86 -1.50
CA GLU A 177 33.56 3.50 -1.58
C GLU A 177 34.73 3.31 -0.62
N GLY A 178 34.72 2.19 0.08
CA GLY A 178 35.70 1.86 1.11
C GLY A 178 35.39 2.42 2.49
N GLU A 179 34.33 3.23 2.63
CA GLU A 179 33.93 3.80 3.93
C GLU A 179 32.94 2.92 4.68
N ILE A 180 32.81 3.20 5.98
CA ILE A 180 31.88 2.55 6.90
C ILE A 180 30.86 3.56 7.41
N VAL A 181 29.61 3.10 7.56
CA VAL A 181 28.53 3.90 8.18
C VAL A 181 28.82 4.13 9.66
N GLU A 182 28.70 5.38 10.08
CA GLU A 182 28.80 5.85 11.46
C GLU A 182 27.44 6.40 11.93
N GLU A 183 27.27 6.57 13.25
CA GLU A 183 26.05 7.10 13.87
C GLU A 183 25.58 8.44 13.26
N ARG A 184 26.52 9.33 12.93
CA ARG A 184 26.20 10.61 12.27
C ARG A 184 25.48 10.44 10.93
N HIS A 185 25.78 9.36 10.18
CA HIS A 185 25.15 9.09 8.89
C HIS A 185 23.69 8.64 9.07
N LEU A 186 23.40 7.90 10.17
CA LEU A 186 22.01 7.56 10.51
C LEU A 186 21.20 8.83 10.83
N ALA A 187 21.71 9.70 11.69
CA ALA A 187 21.06 10.96 12.04
C ALA A 187 20.79 11.83 10.81
N THR A 188 21.80 12.02 9.95
CA THR A 188 21.68 12.79 8.71
C THR A 188 20.70 12.15 7.73
N GLY A 189 20.70 10.82 7.62
CA GLY A 189 19.78 10.07 6.77
C GLY A 189 18.32 10.26 7.22
N VAL A 190 18.04 10.17 8.53
CA VAL A 190 16.72 10.42 9.11
C VAL A 190 16.27 11.86 8.86
N ASP A 191 17.15 12.85 9.06
CA ASP A 191 16.83 14.25 8.76
C ASP A 191 16.51 14.47 7.29
N SER A 192 17.26 13.84 6.40
CA SER A 192 17.03 13.89 4.95
C SER A 192 15.70 13.24 4.56
N LEU A 193 15.37 12.10 5.18
CA LEU A 193 14.09 11.43 4.98
C LEU A 193 12.92 12.32 5.42
N LEU A 194 12.98 12.91 6.62
CA LEU A 194 11.94 13.81 7.13
C LEU A 194 11.74 15.03 6.22
N ASN A 195 12.83 15.64 5.78
CA ASN A 195 12.79 16.79 4.89
C ASN A 195 12.19 16.44 3.51
N SER A 196 12.48 15.25 2.99
CA SER A 196 11.93 14.79 1.70
C SER A 196 10.40 14.58 1.75
N GLN A 197 9.85 14.26 2.91
CA GLN A 197 8.42 14.02 3.12
C GLN A 197 7.67 15.25 3.66
N GLU A 198 8.37 16.34 4.00
CA GLU A 198 7.78 17.49 4.70
C GLU A 198 6.57 18.07 3.97
N GLN A 199 6.69 18.32 2.66
CA GLN A 199 5.61 18.92 1.88
C GLN A 199 4.35 18.03 1.87
N LEU A 200 4.52 16.73 1.74
CA LEU A 200 3.42 15.76 1.78
C LEU A 200 2.71 15.80 3.15
N PHE A 201 3.48 15.77 4.24
CA PHE A 201 2.92 15.75 5.59
C PHE A 201 2.26 17.09 5.95
N MET A 202 2.80 18.21 5.49
CA MET A 202 2.15 19.51 5.62
C MET A 202 0.77 19.52 4.93
N GLN A 203 0.72 19.07 3.69
CA GLN A 203 -0.54 18.97 2.93
C GLN A 203 -1.56 18.04 3.59
N GLN A 204 -1.12 16.91 4.15
CA GLN A 204 -2.00 16.00 4.89
C GLN A 204 -2.58 16.67 6.15
N THR A 205 -1.78 17.45 6.86
CA THR A 205 -2.20 18.10 8.10
C THR A 205 -3.04 19.36 7.89
N GLU A 206 -2.88 20.09 6.78
CA GLU A 206 -3.69 21.26 6.44
C GLU A 206 -5.20 20.96 6.38
N SER A 207 -5.57 19.75 6.00
CA SER A 207 -6.96 19.31 5.93
C SER A 207 -7.55 18.88 7.27
N LEU A 208 -6.77 18.92 8.36
CA LEU A 208 -7.17 18.43 9.67
C LEU A 208 -7.68 19.55 10.58
N THR A 209 -8.74 19.24 11.33
CA THR A 209 -9.22 20.11 12.38
C THR A 209 -8.29 20.10 13.59
N ALA A 210 -8.35 21.15 14.44
CA ALA A 210 -7.60 21.19 15.69
C ALA A 210 -7.84 19.95 16.58
N TYR A 211 -9.08 19.45 16.64
CA TYR A 211 -9.40 18.23 17.39
C TYR A 211 -8.73 16.99 16.80
N GLN A 212 -8.63 16.87 15.47
CA GLN A 212 -7.94 15.77 14.79
C GLN A 212 -6.42 15.84 15.04
N MET A 213 -5.83 17.04 14.97
CA MET A 213 -4.42 17.24 15.31
C MET A 213 -4.11 16.85 16.76
N ASN A 214 -4.95 17.25 17.68
CA ASN A 214 -4.82 16.92 19.10
C ASN A 214 -4.95 15.40 19.34
N PHE A 215 -5.85 14.75 18.61
CA PHE A 215 -6.02 13.29 18.69
C PHE A 215 -4.79 12.54 18.14
N ILE A 216 -4.22 12.99 17.05
CA ILE A 216 -2.96 12.47 16.49
C ILE A 216 -1.83 12.61 17.53
N ARG A 217 -1.68 13.80 18.13
CA ARG A 217 -0.69 14.04 19.20
C ARG A 217 -0.88 13.06 20.35
N CYS A 218 -2.11 12.87 20.81
CA CYS A 218 -2.45 11.93 21.89
C CYS A 218 -2.00 10.50 21.56
N VAL A 219 -2.21 10.03 20.31
CA VAL A 219 -1.75 8.71 19.87
C VAL A 219 -0.22 8.62 19.78
N ILE A 220 0.41 9.67 19.25
CA ILE A 220 1.89 9.73 19.11
C ILE A 220 2.57 9.71 20.48
N ASP A 221 1.95 10.31 21.50
CA ASP A 221 2.45 10.34 22.88
C ASP A 221 2.20 9.02 23.65
N GLY A 222 1.68 7.99 22.97
CA GLY A 222 1.54 6.62 23.48
C GLY A 222 0.15 6.27 24.03
N ASN A 223 -0.85 7.14 23.90
CA ASN A 223 -2.22 6.81 24.26
C ASN A 223 -2.89 6.04 23.08
N HIS A 224 -3.08 4.75 23.23
CA HIS A 224 -3.59 3.90 22.16
C HIS A 224 -5.04 3.44 22.34
N ASP A 225 -5.61 3.48 23.54
CA ASP A 225 -6.93 2.89 23.86
C ASP A 225 -7.80 3.74 24.79
N ASN A 226 -7.29 4.35 25.84
CA ASN A 226 -8.07 5.00 26.92
C ASN A 226 -8.46 6.47 26.64
N PHE A 227 -8.79 6.82 25.43
CA PHE A 227 -9.13 8.19 25.02
C PHE A 227 -10.35 8.81 25.72
N GLY A 228 -11.17 7.98 26.37
CA GLY A 228 -12.37 8.43 27.10
C GLY A 228 -12.10 8.91 28.53
N GLU A 229 -10.93 8.66 29.08
CA GLU A 229 -10.54 9.07 30.42
C GLU A 229 -10.50 10.61 30.52
N THR A 230 -11.02 11.15 31.62
CA THR A 230 -11.11 12.61 31.80
C THR A 230 -9.75 13.27 31.70
N ALA A 231 -8.73 12.72 32.34
CA ALA A 231 -7.37 13.24 32.29
C ALA A 231 -6.82 13.32 30.85
N VAL A 232 -7.00 12.24 30.04
CA VAL A 232 -6.55 12.23 28.64
C VAL A 232 -7.32 13.23 27.79
N ARG A 233 -8.64 13.33 27.97
CA ARG A 233 -9.50 14.25 27.25
C ARG A 233 -9.14 15.71 27.50
N GLU A 234 -8.86 16.05 28.77
CA GLU A 234 -8.49 17.41 29.17
C GLU A 234 -7.07 17.75 28.69
N THR A 235 -6.09 16.85 28.90
CA THR A 235 -4.70 17.07 28.50
C THR A 235 -4.58 17.35 26.99
N TYR A 236 -5.31 16.60 26.16
CA TYR A 236 -5.23 16.75 24.70
C TYR A 236 -6.41 17.52 24.11
N ASN A 237 -7.29 18.10 24.91
CA ASN A 237 -8.47 18.82 24.44
C ASN A 237 -9.27 18.07 23.39
N LEU A 238 -9.66 16.83 23.69
CA LEU A 238 -10.35 15.94 22.73
C LEU A 238 -11.87 16.16 22.66
N GLY A 239 -12.41 17.01 23.53
CA GLY A 239 -13.84 17.28 23.60
C GLY A 239 -14.66 16.15 24.27
N SER A 240 -15.89 15.92 23.81
CA SER A 240 -16.81 14.94 24.38
C SER A 240 -16.49 13.52 23.93
N ALA A 241 -17.03 12.52 24.64
CA ALA A 241 -16.90 11.09 24.26
C ALA A 241 -17.48 10.81 22.85
N SER A 242 -18.56 11.50 22.47
CA SER A 242 -19.11 11.38 21.11
C SER A 242 -18.18 11.95 20.04
N ASN A 243 -17.45 13.03 20.36
CA ASN A 243 -16.44 13.60 19.49
C ASN A 243 -15.28 12.60 19.26
N ILE A 244 -14.80 11.94 20.31
CA ILE A 244 -13.74 10.93 20.23
C ILE A 244 -14.10 9.82 19.24
N SER A 245 -15.35 9.32 19.26
CA SER A 245 -15.80 8.30 18.31
C SER A 245 -15.70 8.79 16.86
N ARG A 246 -16.12 10.02 16.60
CA ARG A 246 -16.02 10.65 15.26
C ARG A 246 -14.58 10.84 14.82
N LEU A 247 -13.70 11.29 15.74
CA LEU A 247 -12.27 11.48 15.46
C LEU A 247 -11.61 10.16 15.05
N LYS A 248 -11.88 9.08 15.80
CA LYS A 248 -11.36 7.73 15.50
C LYS A 248 -11.77 7.29 14.10
N THR A 249 -13.05 7.37 13.78
CA THR A 249 -13.57 6.97 12.47
C THR A 249 -12.93 7.80 11.35
N ALA A 250 -12.97 9.11 11.47
CA ALA A 250 -12.47 10.01 10.44
C ALA A 250 -10.96 9.86 10.18
N LEU A 251 -10.14 9.63 11.23
CA LEU A 251 -8.70 9.47 11.07
C LEU A 251 -8.32 8.08 10.54
N VAL A 252 -9.11 7.06 10.83
CA VAL A 252 -8.96 5.73 10.21
C VAL A 252 -9.38 5.74 8.74
N GLU A 253 -10.48 6.43 8.40
CA GLU A 253 -10.91 6.60 7.00
C GLU A 253 -9.92 7.40 6.16
N LYS A 254 -9.17 8.33 6.80
CA LYS A 254 -8.08 9.08 6.15
C LYS A 254 -6.75 8.30 6.09
N ASP A 255 -6.71 7.05 6.52
CA ASP A 255 -5.50 6.20 6.62
C ASP A 255 -4.37 6.80 7.50
N LEU A 256 -4.67 7.80 8.36
CA LEU A 256 -3.71 8.36 9.32
C LEU A 256 -3.55 7.50 10.56
N LEU A 257 -4.59 6.74 10.92
CA LEU A 257 -4.57 5.80 12.03
C LEU A 257 -4.95 4.39 11.57
N GLU A 258 -4.22 3.40 12.07
CA GLU A 258 -4.55 1.98 11.93
C GLU A 258 -5.08 1.43 13.26
N LYS A 259 -6.17 0.63 13.16
CA LYS A 259 -6.74 -0.06 14.31
C LYS A 259 -6.22 -1.50 14.36
N ILE A 260 -5.47 -1.83 15.43
CA ILE A 260 -4.98 -3.17 15.72
C ILE A 260 -5.66 -3.66 17.00
N GLY A 261 -6.60 -4.58 16.86
CA GLY A 261 -7.45 -5.00 17.98
C GLY A 261 -8.32 -3.84 18.49
N ARG A 262 -8.10 -3.41 19.74
CA ARG A 262 -8.78 -2.26 20.37
C ARG A 262 -7.95 -0.98 20.34
N ARG A 263 -6.68 -1.06 19.96
CA ARG A 263 -5.71 0.03 19.99
C ARG A 263 -5.61 0.73 18.65
N LEU A 264 -5.26 2.02 18.70
CA LEU A 264 -4.99 2.85 17.53
C LEU A 264 -3.50 3.21 17.50
N TYR A 265 -2.94 3.16 16.29
CA TYR A 265 -1.55 3.51 16.01
C TYR A 265 -1.50 4.45 14.83
N ILE A 266 -0.46 5.25 14.74
CA ILE A 266 -0.17 6.03 13.54
C ILE A 266 0.22 5.06 12.43
N THR A 267 -0.36 5.22 11.26
CA THR A 267 -0.12 4.32 10.11
C THR A 267 1.31 4.50 9.57
N ASP A 268 1.77 5.76 9.49
CA ASP A 268 3.06 6.13 8.94
C ASP A 268 4.05 6.52 10.05
N PRO A 269 5.12 5.74 10.29
CA PRO A 269 6.10 6.02 11.33
C PRO A 269 6.91 7.30 11.05
N VAL A 270 7.16 7.65 9.78
CA VAL A 270 7.90 8.85 9.40
C VAL A 270 7.04 10.09 9.62
N PHE A 271 5.73 10.01 9.33
CA PHE A 271 4.77 11.04 9.71
C PHE A 271 4.76 11.28 11.24
N ALA A 272 4.78 10.22 12.04
CA ALA A 272 4.83 10.34 13.50
C ALA A 272 6.09 11.09 13.98
N MET A 273 7.27 10.76 13.39
CA MET A 273 8.52 11.45 13.71
C MET A 273 8.49 12.93 13.29
N TRP A 274 8.03 13.20 12.07
CA TRP A 274 7.88 14.56 11.56
C TRP A 274 6.93 15.39 12.42
N PHE A 275 5.79 14.82 12.79
CA PHE A 275 4.79 15.49 13.63
C PHE A 275 5.36 15.85 15.01
N LYS A 276 6.12 14.96 15.66
CA LYS A 276 6.82 15.24 16.92
C LYS A 276 7.81 16.40 16.80
N ARG A 277 8.48 16.51 15.64
CA ARG A 277 9.48 17.56 15.42
C ARG A 277 8.85 18.95 15.22
N LYS A 278 7.60 19.00 14.74
CA LYS A 278 6.86 20.26 14.46
C LYS A 278 5.93 20.69 15.59
N ALA A 279 5.58 19.78 16.51
CA ALA A 279 4.71 20.04 17.66
C ALA A 279 5.43 20.62 18.85
#